data_794049145a02d45786dd231d7fd1b4fb
#
_entry.id   794049145a02d45786dd231d7fd1b4fb
#
_cell.length_a   1.000
_cell.length_b   1.000
_cell.length_c   1.000
_cell.angle_alpha   90.00
_cell.angle_beta   90.00
_cell.angle_gamma   90.00
#
_symmetry.space_group_name_H-M   'P 1'
#
loop_
_entity.id
_entity.type
_entity.pdbx_description
1 polymer ?
#
loop_
_entity_poly.entity_id
_entity_poly.type
_entity_poly.pdbx_seq_one_letter_code
_entity_poly.pdbx_strand_id
1 'polypeptide(L)'
;DASLPVALAGWSTPGDELVTDKAVLLATVDASTLKGLPKSAKPGRATMIEFRIAKAGTYGIALDQPGWIDVLPGAAGGAPLTSVAHGHGPDCSTIRKIVRFELAPGTYRAFASGLAQPKAKLMLVPN
;
A
#
# COMPACT_ATOMS: atom_id res chain seq x y z
N ASP A 1 1.14 1.83 -18.68
CA ASP A 1 1.17 2.96 -17.72
C ASP A 1 1.24 4.33 -18.41
N ALA A 2 1.22 4.36 -19.73
CA ALA A 2 1.42 5.61 -20.47
C ALA A 2 0.26 6.62 -20.33
N SER A 3 -0.93 6.18 -19.97
CA SER A 3 -2.13 7.02 -19.94
C SER A 3 -2.80 7.01 -18.57
N LEU A 4 -2.01 7.10 -17.50
CA LEU A 4 -2.57 7.09 -16.15
C LEU A 4 -3.32 8.42 -15.84
N PRO A 5 -4.43 8.35 -15.10
CA PRO A 5 -5.07 9.56 -14.56
C PRO A 5 -4.11 10.35 -13.67
N VAL A 6 -4.41 11.64 -13.50
CA VAL A 6 -3.55 12.53 -12.70
C VAL A 6 -3.27 11.97 -11.30
N ALA A 7 -4.30 11.43 -10.63
CA ALA A 7 -4.14 10.86 -9.28
C ALA A 7 -3.18 9.67 -9.24
N LEU A 8 -2.91 9.02 -10.36
CA LEU A 8 -2.04 7.85 -10.47
C LEU A 8 -0.76 8.13 -11.25
N ALA A 9 -0.54 9.36 -11.70
CA ALA A 9 0.61 9.70 -12.56
C ALA A 9 1.96 9.41 -11.89
N GLY A 10 2.03 9.52 -10.57
CA GLY A 10 3.25 9.21 -9.81
C GLY A 10 3.67 7.74 -9.85
N TRP A 11 2.80 6.85 -10.33
CA TRP A 11 3.10 5.42 -10.42
C TRP A 11 4.35 5.12 -11.23
N SER A 12 4.65 5.93 -12.23
CA SER A 12 5.83 5.78 -13.07
C SER A 12 7.05 6.57 -12.58
N THR A 13 6.94 7.28 -11.45
CA THR A 13 8.02 8.07 -10.87
C THR A 13 8.59 7.33 -9.67
N PRO A 14 9.84 6.85 -9.72
CA PRO A 14 10.41 6.11 -8.60
C PRO A 14 10.68 7.02 -7.39
N GLY A 15 10.49 6.46 -6.20
CA GLY A 15 10.75 7.12 -4.94
C GLY A 15 11.12 6.11 -3.87
N ASP A 16 11.36 6.59 -2.66
CA ASP A 16 11.76 5.77 -1.52
C ASP A 16 10.79 5.88 -0.33
N GLU A 17 9.67 6.56 -0.53
CA GLU A 17 8.63 6.73 0.48
C GLU A 17 7.26 6.40 -0.10
N LEU A 18 6.33 6.04 0.77
CA LEU A 18 4.94 5.84 0.37
C LEU A 18 4.24 7.20 0.40
N VAL A 19 4.16 7.84 -0.75
CA VAL A 19 3.62 9.18 -0.94
C VAL A 19 2.73 9.23 -2.18
N THR A 20 2.04 10.34 -2.39
CA THR A 20 1.04 10.45 -3.46
C THR A 20 1.60 10.74 -4.85
N ASP A 21 2.83 11.18 -4.96
CA ASP A 21 3.40 11.60 -6.25
C ASP A 21 4.57 10.72 -6.73
N LYS A 22 4.88 9.66 -6.00
CA LYS A 22 5.96 8.72 -6.35
C LYS A 22 5.59 7.32 -5.90
N ALA A 23 6.05 6.33 -6.64
CA ALA A 23 5.91 4.93 -6.26
C ALA A 23 7.16 4.47 -5.53
N VAL A 24 6.99 3.53 -4.60
CA VAL A 24 8.11 2.91 -3.90
C VAL A 24 8.17 1.44 -4.25
N LEU A 25 9.38 0.95 -4.52
CA LEU A 25 9.62 -0.47 -4.79
C LEU A 25 10.26 -1.09 -3.55
N LEU A 26 9.54 -2.01 -2.91
CA LEU A 26 9.96 -2.62 -1.65
C LEU A 26 10.39 -4.07 -1.87
N ALA A 27 11.48 -4.47 -1.21
CA ALA A 27 11.86 -5.87 -1.15
C ALA A 27 10.85 -6.62 -0.28
N THR A 28 10.45 -7.81 -0.70
CA THR A 28 9.58 -8.67 0.08
C THR A 28 10.41 -9.72 0.82
N VAL A 29 9.86 -10.21 1.92
CA VAL A 29 10.46 -11.28 2.71
C VAL A 29 9.39 -12.34 2.97
N ASP A 30 9.80 -13.51 3.45
CA ASP A 30 8.84 -14.51 3.89
C ASP A 30 7.99 -13.91 5.02
N ALA A 31 6.68 -14.06 4.93
CA ALA A 31 5.76 -13.47 5.91
C ALA A 31 6.07 -13.94 7.32
N SER A 32 6.55 -15.17 7.48
CA SER A 32 6.89 -15.72 8.80
C SER A 32 8.06 -14.99 9.48
N THR A 33 8.85 -14.23 8.71
CA THR A 33 10.01 -13.50 9.22
C THR A 33 9.71 -12.01 9.47
N LEU A 34 8.57 -11.52 9.02
CA LEU A 34 8.23 -10.10 9.16
C LEU A 34 7.56 -9.85 10.51
N LYS A 35 8.19 -9.02 11.34
CA LYS A 35 7.66 -8.67 12.66
C LYS A 35 6.51 -7.69 12.56
N GLY A 36 5.56 -7.82 13.46
CA GLY A 36 4.43 -6.89 13.54
C GLY A 36 3.32 -7.16 12.54
N LEU A 37 3.42 -8.23 11.77
CA LEU A 37 2.42 -8.57 10.77
C LEU A 37 1.07 -8.82 11.46
N PRO A 38 -0.02 -8.15 11.01
CA PRO A 38 -1.33 -8.35 11.64
C PRO A 38 -1.89 -9.74 11.36
N LYS A 39 -2.84 -10.18 12.19
CA LYS A 39 -3.48 -11.49 12.03
C LYS A 39 -4.24 -11.63 10.72
N SER A 40 -4.71 -10.51 10.17
CA SER A 40 -5.39 -10.49 8.87
C SER A 40 -4.46 -10.73 7.68
N ALA A 41 -3.14 -10.64 7.88
CA ALA A 41 -2.17 -10.86 6.82
C ALA A 41 -2.23 -12.28 6.27
N LYS A 42 -1.88 -12.42 4.99
CA LYS A 42 -1.92 -13.69 4.28
C LYS A 42 -0.54 -14.34 4.23
N PRO A 43 -0.47 -15.68 4.14
CA PRO A 43 0.82 -16.37 4.01
C PRO A 43 1.47 -16.09 2.64
N GLY A 44 2.76 -16.33 2.55
CA GLY A 44 3.56 -16.08 1.36
C GLY A 44 4.62 -15.03 1.66
N ARG A 45 4.86 -14.14 0.70
CA ARG A 45 5.79 -13.03 0.89
C ARG A 45 5.06 -11.80 1.39
N ALA A 46 5.77 -10.94 2.10
CA ALA A 46 5.19 -9.75 2.70
C ALA A 46 6.21 -8.62 2.76
N THR A 47 5.71 -7.40 2.91
CA THR A 47 6.53 -6.22 3.12
C THR A 47 5.77 -5.21 3.97
N MET A 48 6.49 -4.22 4.49
CA MET A 48 5.91 -3.17 5.33
C MET A 48 6.63 -1.86 5.05
N ILE A 49 5.88 -0.77 5.08
CA ILE A 49 6.44 0.58 5.03
C ILE A 49 5.64 1.52 5.94
N GLU A 50 6.35 2.35 6.68
CA GLU A 50 5.75 3.40 7.47
C GLU A 50 5.49 4.62 6.58
N PHE A 51 4.38 5.32 6.80
CA PHE A 51 4.04 6.52 6.03
C PHE A 51 3.28 7.52 6.87
N ARG A 52 3.21 8.76 6.41
CA ARG A 52 2.54 9.85 7.11
C ARG A 52 1.42 10.45 6.27
N ILE A 53 0.36 10.82 6.96
CA ILE A 53 -0.76 11.58 6.39
C ILE A 53 -0.75 12.97 7.02
N ALA A 54 -0.68 13.99 6.18
CA ALA A 54 -0.68 15.39 6.65
C ALA A 54 -2.11 15.94 6.72
N LYS A 55 -3.01 15.50 5.84
CA LYS A 55 -4.37 16.02 5.75
C LYS A 55 -5.36 14.85 5.75
N ALA A 56 -6.38 14.93 6.61
CA ALA A 56 -7.41 13.90 6.69
C ALA A 56 -8.10 13.71 5.33
N GLY A 57 -8.44 12.47 5.02
CA GLY A 57 -9.15 12.15 3.78
C GLY A 57 -9.18 10.65 3.51
N THR A 58 -9.75 10.31 2.38
CA THR A 58 -9.74 8.94 1.88
C THR A 58 -8.53 8.75 0.99
N TYR A 59 -7.69 7.76 1.32
CA TYR A 59 -6.48 7.47 0.56
C TYR A 59 -6.48 6.01 0.13
N GLY A 60 -5.96 5.76 -1.08
CA GLY A 60 -5.75 4.41 -1.56
C GLY A 60 -4.30 3.99 -1.41
N ILE A 61 -4.10 2.69 -1.26
CA ILE A 61 -2.78 2.06 -1.39
C ILE A 61 -2.83 1.24 -2.67
N ALA A 62 -2.02 1.62 -3.65
CA ALA A 62 -1.91 0.91 -4.92
C ALA A 62 -0.82 -0.15 -4.83
N LEU A 63 -1.06 -1.31 -5.45
CA LEU A 63 -0.16 -2.46 -5.44
C LEU A 63 -0.07 -3.04 -6.85
N ASP A 64 1.12 -3.48 -7.26
CA ASP A 64 1.41 -3.97 -8.61
C ASP A 64 1.11 -5.45 -8.83
N GLN A 65 0.61 -6.17 -7.84
CA GLN A 65 0.42 -7.62 -7.91
C GLN A 65 -0.73 -8.05 -7.01
N PRO A 66 -1.25 -9.27 -7.18
CA PRO A 66 -2.23 -9.80 -6.24
C PRO A 66 -1.66 -9.86 -4.84
N GLY A 67 -2.44 -9.50 -3.85
CA GLY A 67 -2.02 -9.50 -2.47
C GLY A 67 -3.06 -8.89 -1.56
N TRP A 68 -2.75 -8.83 -0.28
CA TRP A 68 -3.60 -8.31 0.78
C TRP A 68 -2.94 -7.10 1.41
N ILE A 69 -3.69 -6.02 1.58
CA ILE A 69 -3.18 -4.78 2.15
C ILE A 69 -3.85 -4.51 3.49
N ASP A 70 -3.03 -4.29 4.52
CA ASP A 70 -3.46 -3.82 5.82
C ASP A 70 -2.83 -2.47 6.12
N VAL A 71 -3.57 -1.57 6.73
CA VAL A 71 -3.05 -0.31 7.26
C VAL A 71 -3.34 -0.27 8.75
N LEU A 72 -2.30 -0.01 9.54
CA LEU A 72 -2.37 0.08 10.98
C LEU A 72 -1.89 1.46 11.44
N PRO A 73 -2.45 1.98 12.56
CA PRO A 73 -1.85 3.16 13.19
C PRO A 73 -0.38 2.90 13.51
N GLY A 74 0.45 3.94 13.44
CA GLY A 74 1.88 3.82 13.69
C GLY A 74 2.23 3.44 15.12
N ALA A 75 1.34 3.67 16.07
CA ALA A 75 1.54 3.30 17.47
C ALA A 75 1.50 1.79 17.65
N ALA A 76 2.37 1.26 18.52
CA ALA A 76 2.42 -0.17 18.82
C ALA A 76 1.07 -0.65 19.37
N GLY A 77 0.64 -1.85 18.95
CA GLY A 77 -0.60 -2.47 19.42
C GLY A 77 -1.87 -1.99 18.71
N GLY A 78 -1.74 -1.12 17.71
CA GLY A 78 -2.90 -0.71 16.91
C GLY A 78 -3.48 -1.86 16.09
N ALA A 79 -4.80 -1.91 15.98
CA ALA A 79 -5.48 -2.90 15.14
C ALA A 79 -5.54 -2.44 13.69
N PRO A 80 -5.62 -3.36 12.71
CA PRO A 80 -5.81 -2.98 11.32
C PRO A 80 -7.08 -2.14 11.13
N LEU A 81 -6.98 -1.13 10.28
CA LEU A 81 -8.13 -0.30 9.92
C LEU A 81 -9.01 -1.06 8.93
N THR A 82 -10.31 -0.77 8.98
CA THR A 82 -11.24 -1.32 8.01
C THR A 82 -11.16 -0.53 6.71
N SER A 83 -10.97 -1.21 5.58
CA SER A 83 -11.00 -0.55 4.28
C SER A 83 -12.43 -0.10 3.94
N VAL A 84 -12.54 1.03 3.25
CA VAL A 84 -13.84 1.58 2.85
C VAL A 84 -14.17 1.27 1.39
N ALA A 85 -13.18 0.92 0.58
CA ALA A 85 -13.36 0.52 -0.81
C ALA A 85 -12.13 -0.23 -1.30
N HIS A 86 -12.32 -1.06 -2.33
CA HIS A 86 -11.23 -1.72 -3.03
C HIS A 86 -11.61 -1.94 -4.49
N GLY A 87 -10.60 -2.07 -5.33
CA GLY A 87 -10.81 -2.27 -6.75
C GLY A 87 -9.51 -2.53 -7.47
N HIS A 88 -9.59 -2.54 -8.80
CA HIS A 88 -8.43 -2.68 -9.67
C HIS A 88 -7.92 -1.32 -10.10
N GLY A 89 -6.70 -1.27 -10.61
CA GLY A 89 -6.19 -0.10 -11.29
C GLY A 89 -6.79 0.03 -12.70
N PRO A 90 -6.42 1.10 -13.42
CA PRO A 90 -6.88 1.28 -14.80
C PRO A 90 -6.49 0.11 -15.69
N ASP A 91 -7.31 -0.16 -16.71
CA ASP A 91 -6.98 -1.15 -17.72
C ASP A 91 -5.66 -0.80 -18.40
N CYS A 92 -4.89 -1.80 -18.77
CA CYS A 92 -3.58 -1.65 -19.40
C CYS A 92 -2.53 -0.98 -18.52
N SER A 93 -2.77 -0.88 -17.21
CA SER A 93 -1.78 -0.43 -16.25
C SER A 93 -1.20 -1.61 -15.47
N THR A 94 -0.04 -1.38 -14.84
CA THR A 94 0.56 -2.36 -13.94
C THR A 94 0.03 -2.23 -12.51
N ILE A 95 -0.91 -1.34 -12.26
CA ILE A 95 -1.59 -1.24 -10.97
C ILE A 95 -2.63 -2.35 -10.91
N ARG A 96 -2.38 -3.34 -10.07
CA ARG A 96 -3.25 -4.50 -9.95
C ARG A 96 -4.41 -4.27 -8.98
N LYS A 97 -4.18 -3.51 -7.93
CA LYS A 97 -5.13 -3.38 -6.83
C LYS A 97 -4.98 -2.03 -6.15
N ILE A 98 -6.10 -1.45 -5.74
CA ILE A 98 -6.11 -0.25 -4.90
C ILE A 98 -7.10 -0.51 -3.76
N VAL A 99 -6.65 -0.37 -2.53
CA VAL A 99 -7.49 -0.50 -1.34
C VAL A 99 -7.53 0.85 -0.65
N ARG A 100 -8.72 1.34 -0.32
CA ARG A 100 -8.92 2.70 0.22
C ARG A 100 -9.29 2.67 1.68
N PHE A 101 -8.78 3.67 2.42
CA PHE A 101 -8.98 3.83 3.85
C PHE A 101 -9.27 5.29 4.17
N GLU A 102 -10.09 5.53 5.20
CA GLU A 102 -10.23 6.86 5.80
C GLU A 102 -9.07 7.06 6.77
N LEU A 103 -8.23 8.08 6.51
CA LEU A 103 -7.04 8.35 7.31
C LEU A 103 -7.05 9.76 7.86
N ALA A 104 -6.88 9.87 9.18
CA ALA A 104 -6.64 11.13 9.85
C ALA A 104 -5.15 11.50 9.77
N PRO A 105 -4.76 12.77 10.03
CA PRO A 105 -3.34 13.10 10.11
C PRO A 105 -2.62 12.24 11.12
N GLY A 106 -1.43 11.76 10.77
CA GLY A 106 -0.62 10.93 11.66
C GLY A 106 0.27 9.96 10.89
N THR A 107 0.91 9.08 11.64
CA THR A 107 1.81 8.07 11.11
C THR A 107 1.11 6.71 11.10
N TYR A 108 1.31 5.95 10.02
CA TYR A 108 0.70 4.64 9.80
C TYR A 108 1.74 3.67 9.29
N ARG A 109 1.39 2.38 9.36
CA ARG A 109 2.18 1.28 8.76
C ARG A 109 1.30 0.59 7.74
N ALA A 110 1.81 0.45 6.51
CA ALA A 110 1.15 -0.32 5.46
C ALA A 110 1.85 -1.67 5.35
N PHE A 111 1.08 -2.75 5.40
CA PHE A 111 1.56 -4.11 5.17
C PHE A 111 0.95 -4.64 3.89
N ALA A 112 1.75 -5.25 3.05
CA ALA A 112 1.26 -6.04 1.92
C ALA A 112 1.70 -7.47 2.14
N SER A 113 0.79 -8.42 1.99
CA SER A 113 1.04 -9.84 2.25
C SER A 113 0.36 -10.72 1.22
N GLY A 114 0.62 -12.02 1.27
CA GLY A 114 0.14 -12.94 0.25
C GLY A 114 0.79 -12.69 -1.11
N LEU A 115 2.00 -12.11 -1.11
CA LEU A 115 2.72 -11.75 -2.32
C LEU A 115 3.54 -12.93 -2.84
N ALA A 116 3.81 -12.93 -4.14
CA ALA A 116 4.61 -13.97 -4.77
C ALA A 116 5.96 -13.46 -5.29
N GLN A 117 6.09 -12.15 -5.50
CA GLN A 117 7.25 -11.57 -6.15
C GLN A 117 8.31 -11.13 -5.15
N PRO A 118 9.60 -11.07 -5.55
CA PRO A 118 10.67 -10.62 -4.65
C PRO A 118 10.61 -9.13 -4.34
N LYS A 119 9.84 -8.37 -5.12
CA LYS A 119 9.62 -6.93 -4.90
C LYS A 119 8.17 -6.58 -5.10
N ALA A 120 7.71 -5.57 -4.40
CA ALA A 120 6.36 -5.03 -4.53
C ALA A 120 6.42 -3.52 -4.72
N LYS A 121 5.64 -3.01 -5.67
CA LYS A 121 5.54 -1.59 -5.95
C LYS A 121 4.24 -1.05 -5.34
N LEU A 122 4.37 -0.01 -4.53
CA LEU A 122 3.26 0.62 -3.85
C LEU A 122 3.26 2.12 -4.08
N MET A 123 2.08 2.73 -4.00
CA MET A 123 1.94 4.18 -4.03
C MET A 123 0.71 4.58 -3.22
N LEU A 124 0.80 5.74 -2.56
CA LEU A 124 -0.33 6.35 -1.90
C LEU A 124 -1.16 7.12 -2.94
N VAL A 125 -2.46 6.88 -2.99
CA VAL A 125 -3.35 7.48 -3.98
C VAL A 125 -4.31 8.44 -3.28
N PRO A 126 -4.29 9.74 -3.60
CA PRO A 126 -5.26 10.67 -3.05
C PRO A 126 -6.65 10.41 -3.65
N ASN A 127 -7.65 10.78 -2.90
CA ASN A 127 -9.03 10.63 -3.39
C ASN A 127 -9.56 11.94 -3.91
#